data_e083ba4ff5b0928433a0f10a38bd874e
#
_entry.id   e083ba4ff5b0928433a0f10a38bd874e
#
_cell.length_a   1.000
_cell.length_b   1.000
_cell.length_c   1.000
_cell.angle_alpha   90.00
_cell.angle_beta   90.00
_cell.angle_gamma   90.00
#
_symmetry.space_group_name_H-M   'P 1'
#
loop_
_entity.id
_entity.type
_entity.pdbx_description
1 polymer ?
#
loop_
_entity_poly.entity_id
_entity_poly.type
_entity_poly.pdbx_seq_one_letter_code
_entity_poly.pdbx_strand_id
1 'polypeptide(L)'
;MTNKAQVIRNLGSPNAMKWQEWPVNFPAEGEVRLKHTAIGVNFADTYHRAGISHPWPVSKPPVVIGFEGVGIIDEIGQDVKNFKIGDKVAYGIPPLGSYSEFRNYPADKLLHLPVELDDKEVASILMKGMTAQYLLHRTYKVKKNDTVLIHAAAGGMGSVSYTHLTLPTTPYV
;
A
#
# COMPACT_ATOMS: atom_id res chain seq x y z
N MET A 1 4.36 24.00 3.55
CA MET A 1 3.09 23.29 3.82
C MET A 1 3.24 22.50 5.10
N THR A 2 2.25 22.55 6.01
CA THR A 2 2.26 21.73 7.23
C THR A 2 1.82 20.32 6.88
N ASN A 3 2.66 19.33 7.17
CA ASN A 3 2.38 17.91 6.97
C ASN A 3 2.71 17.16 8.25
N LYS A 4 1.89 16.20 8.63
CA LYS A 4 2.15 15.30 9.76
C LYS A 4 2.25 13.86 9.30
N ALA A 5 3.07 13.10 10.02
CA ALA A 5 3.30 11.69 9.74
C ALA A 5 3.59 10.89 11.02
N GLN A 6 3.41 9.58 10.95
CA GLN A 6 3.90 8.64 11.96
C GLN A 6 5.38 8.38 11.74
N VAL A 7 6.21 9.14 12.43
CA VAL A 7 7.67 9.10 12.28
C VAL A 7 8.29 8.16 13.31
N ILE A 8 9.20 7.33 12.83
CA ILE A 8 10.01 6.42 13.65
C ILE A 8 11.45 6.96 13.67
N ARG A 9 11.93 7.34 14.84
CA ARG A 9 13.32 7.77 15.05
C ARG A 9 14.21 6.66 15.57
N ASN A 10 13.65 5.69 16.29
CA ASN A 10 14.32 4.48 16.74
C ASN A 10 13.39 3.31 16.49
N LEU A 11 13.92 2.25 15.88
CA LEU A 11 13.14 1.04 15.61
C LEU A 11 12.74 0.35 16.93
N GLY A 12 11.61 -0.36 16.93
CA GLY A 12 11.17 -1.09 18.12
C GLY A 12 9.67 -1.30 18.26
N SER A 13 9.18 -1.12 19.48
CA SER A 13 7.78 -1.34 19.86
C SER A 13 6.81 -0.37 19.16
N PRO A 14 5.48 -0.60 19.25
CA PRO A 14 4.49 0.32 18.70
C PRO A 14 4.64 1.77 19.15
N ASN A 15 5.15 1.99 20.36
CA ASN A 15 5.40 3.31 20.91
C ASN A 15 6.53 4.09 20.20
N ALA A 16 7.29 3.44 19.32
CA ALA A 16 8.30 4.10 18.50
C ALA A 16 7.69 5.05 17.44
N MET A 17 6.45 4.81 17.05
CA MET A 17 5.72 5.67 16.11
C MET A 17 5.21 6.90 16.82
N LYS A 18 5.57 8.07 16.30
CA LYS A 18 5.14 9.37 16.85
C LYS A 18 4.50 10.21 15.76
N TRP A 19 3.27 10.65 16.00
CA TRP A 19 2.59 11.60 15.13
C TRP A 19 3.19 12.99 15.32
N GLN A 20 3.91 13.47 14.31
CA GLN A 20 4.64 14.74 14.39
C GLN A 20 4.76 15.38 13.02
N GLU A 21 5.20 16.63 13.00
CA GLU A 21 5.53 17.31 11.75
C GLU A 21 6.62 16.57 10.99
N TRP A 22 6.43 16.48 9.70
CA TRP A 22 7.35 15.84 8.75
C TRP A 22 7.41 16.64 7.46
N PRO A 23 8.59 17.01 6.99
CA PRO A 23 8.70 17.82 5.78
C PRO A 23 8.20 17.06 4.56
N VAL A 24 7.46 17.75 3.70
CA VAL A 24 7.14 17.33 2.35
C VAL A 24 7.53 18.46 1.40
N ASN A 25 8.47 18.17 0.53
CA ASN A 25 8.98 19.11 -0.46
C ASN A 25 8.07 19.17 -1.69
N PHE A 26 8.41 20.00 -2.66
CA PHE A 26 7.84 19.92 -4.00
C PHE A 26 8.21 18.56 -4.60
N PRO A 27 7.31 17.88 -5.34
CA PRO A 27 7.63 16.59 -5.96
C PRO A 27 8.76 16.73 -6.98
N ALA A 28 9.67 15.76 -6.97
CA ALA A 28 10.76 15.69 -7.93
C ALA A 28 10.25 15.31 -9.33
N GLU A 29 11.17 15.28 -10.31
CA GLU A 29 10.87 14.78 -11.65
C GLU A 29 10.30 13.34 -11.58
N GLY A 30 9.20 13.09 -12.29
CA GLY A 30 8.50 11.81 -12.30
C GLY A 30 7.70 11.50 -11.04
N GLU A 31 7.64 12.41 -10.06
CA GLU A 31 6.85 12.24 -8.85
C GLU A 31 5.59 13.13 -8.85
N VAL A 32 4.62 12.71 -8.06
CA VAL A 32 3.48 13.55 -7.67
C VAL A 32 3.42 13.65 -6.15
N ARG A 33 2.83 14.72 -5.63
CA ARG A 33 2.42 14.79 -4.23
C ARG A 33 0.98 14.36 -4.08
N LEU A 34 0.77 13.47 -3.11
CA LEU A 34 -0.54 12.93 -2.76
C LEU A 34 -1.00 13.51 -1.43
N LYS A 35 -2.26 13.89 -1.36
CA LYS A 35 -3.01 14.06 -0.11
C LYS A 35 -3.76 12.76 0.16
N HIS A 36 -3.40 12.04 1.22
CA HIS A 36 -4.08 10.79 1.56
C HIS A 36 -5.52 11.01 2.02
N THR A 37 -6.41 10.14 1.55
CA THR A 37 -7.81 10.05 1.97
C THR A 37 -8.07 8.75 2.76
N ALA A 38 -7.30 7.69 2.46
CA ALA A 38 -7.29 6.46 3.22
C ALA A 38 -5.91 5.80 3.16
N ILE A 39 -5.54 5.09 4.23
CA ILE A 39 -4.23 4.43 4.37
C ILE A 39 -4.46 2.99 4.79
N GLY A 40 -3.94 2.04 4.01
CA GLY A 40 -3.97 0.62 4.34
C GLY A 40 -2.91 0.27 5.40
N VAL A 41 -3.32 -0.54 6.38
CA VAL A 41 -2.43 -1.08 7.41
C VAL A 41 -2.14 -2.54 7.08
N ASN A 42 -0.87 -2.88 7.04
CA ASN A 42 -0.41 -4.22 6.68
C ASN A 42 0.55 -4.79 7.73
N PHE A 43 0.52 -6.12 7.88
CA PHE A 43 1.41 -6.78 8.85
C PHE A 43 2.89 -6.50 8.56
N ALA A 44 3.25 -6.33 7.30
CA ALA A 44 4.59 -5.96 6.84
C ALA A 44 5.11 -4.66 7.47
N ASP A 45 4.24 -3.71 7.80
CA ASP A 45 4.61 -2.45 8.44
C ASP A 45 5.22 -2.68 9.82
N THR A 46 4.83 -3.76 10.50
CA THR A 46 5.39 -4.14 11.80
C THR A 46 6.84 -4.56 11.70
N TYR A 47 7.26 -5.18 10.58
CA TYR A 47 8.66 -5.55 10.34
C TYR A 47 9.53 -4.31 10.17
N HIS A 48 9.06 -3.34 9.38
CA HIS A 48 9.77 -2.07 9.19
C HIS A 48 9.88 -1.28 10.49
N ARG A 49 8.81 -1.24 11.29
CA ARG A 49 8.81 -0.60 12.59
C ARG A 49 9.78 -1.26 13.57
N ALA A 50 9.78 -2.59 13.62
CA ALA A 50 10.58 -3.34 14.57
C ALA A 50 12.05 -3.50 14.15
N GLY A 51 12.40 -3.22 12.89
CA GLY A 51 13.74 -3.42 12.36
C GLY A 51 14.05 -4.87 11.99
N ILE A 52 13.04 -5.65 11.64
CA ILE A 52 13.20 -7.02 11.17
C ILE A 52 13.61 -6.99 9.69
N SER A 53 14.75 -7.60 9.37
CA SER A 53 15.38 -7.50 8.05
C SER A 53 14.82 -8.47 7.00
N HIS A 54 13.95 -9.38 7.36
CA HIS A 54 13.43 -10.37 6.42
C HIS A 54 11.92 -10.20 6.21
N PRO A 55 11.43 -10.23 4.97
CA PRO A 55 12.15 -10.36 3.69
C PRO A 55 12.70 -9.04 3.12
N TRP A 56 12.49 -7.92 3.78
CA TRP A 56 12.88 -6.59 3.30
C TRP A 56 14.10 -6.04 4.05
N PRO A 57 14.85 -5.12 3.44
CA PRO A 57 15.93 -4.41 4.14
C PRO A 57 15.42 -3.67 5.38
N VAL A 58 16.24 -3.60 6.41
CA VAL A 58 15.92 -2.80 7.60
C VAL A 58 15.77 -1.34 7.21
N SER A 59 14.67 -0.73 7.65
CA SER A 59 14.44 0.70 7.48
C SER A 59 15.46 1.50 8.28
N LYS A 60 15.96 2.59 7.70
CA LYS A 60 16.91 3.49 8.36
C LYS A 60 16.17 4.69 8.94
N PRO A 61 16.04 4.81 10.26
CA PRO A 61 15.46 5.99 10.88
C PRO A 61 16.29 7.28 10.65
N PRO A 62 15.64 8.46 10.62
CA PRO A 62 14.20 8.65 10.78
C PRO A 62 13.42 8.24 9.54
N VAL A 63 12.29 7.55 9.71
CA VAL A 63 11.49 7.01 8.61
C VAL A 63 9.98 7.09 8.90
N VAL A 64 9.20 7.30 7.85
CA VAL A 64 7.75 7.08 7.84
C VAL A 64 7.49 5.75 7.15
N ILE A 65 6.76 4.86 7.80
CA ILE A 65 6.43 3.54 7.26
C ILE A 65 5.10 3.52 6.51
N GLY A 66 4.72 2.35 6.03
CA GLY A 66 3.48 2.08 5.30
C GLY A 66 3.71 1.97 3.79
N PHE A 67 2.96 1.07 3.16
CA PHE A 67 3.10 0.72 1.74
C PHE A 67 1.88 1.09 0.91
N GLU A 68 0.72 1.26 1.54
CA GLU A 68 -0.56 1.26 0.87
C GLU A 68 -1.33 2.53 1.20
N GLY A 69 -1.88 3.16 0.19
CA GLY A 69 -2.69 4.35 0.37
C GLY A 69 -3.52 4.69 -0.84
N VAL A 70 -4.56 5.44 -0.56
CA VAL A 70 -5.43 6.10 -1.53
C VAL A 70 -5.36 7.59 -1.28
N GLY A 71 -5.38 8.39 -2.32
CA GLY A 71 -5.33 9.83 -2.17
C GLY A 71 -5.68 10.57 -3.45
N ILE A 72 -5.63 11.89 -3.33
CA ILE A 72 -5.84 12.82 -4.43
C ILE A 72 -4.50 13.47 -4.76
N ILE A 73 -4.19 13.59 -6.03
CA ILE A 73 -2.99 14.31 -6.48
C ILE A 73 -3.17 15.80 -6.16
N ASP A 74 -2.26 16.33 -5.38
CA ASP A 74 -2.25 17.71 -4.90
C ASP A 74 -1.23 18.59 -5.66
N GLU A 75 -0.13 17.96 -6.10
CA GLU A 75 0.95 18.63 -6.84
C GLU A 75 1.61 17.63 -7.80
N ILE A 76 2.21 18.14 -8.88
CA ILE A 76 2.84 17.34 -9.93
C ILE A 76 4.26 17.85 -10.20
N GLY A 77 5.23 16.94 -10.16
CA GLY A 77 6.62 17.20 -10.57
C GLY A 77 6.78 17.24 -12.09
N GLN A 78 8.01 17.57 -12.53
CA GLN A 78 8.32 17.60 -13.95
C GLN A 78 8.16 16.22 -14.60
N ASP A 79 7.85 16.20 -15.89
CA ASP A 79 7.73 15.03 -16.77
C ASP A 79 6.63 14.00 -16.41
N VAL A 80 5.76 14.29 -15.48
CA VAL A 80 4.55 13.49 -15.24
C VAL A 80 3.49 13.86 -16.28
N LYS A 81 3.15 12.91 -17.18
CA LYS A 81 2.24 13.15 -18.32
C LYS A 81 0.87 12.46 -18.15
N ASN A 82 0.81 11.43 -17.34
CA ASN A 82 -0.36 10.54 -17.26
C ASN A 82 -1.31 10.91 -16.12
N PHE A 83 -1.01 11.95 -15.36
CA PHE A 83 -1.78 12.38 -14.20
C PHE A 83 -1.98 13.88 -14.19
N LYS A 84 -3.04 14.34 -13.54
CA LYS A 84 -3.32 15.76 -13.28
C LYS A 84 -3.71 15.97 -11.82
N ILE A 85 -3.58 17.19 -11.36
CA ILE A 85 -4.06 17.62 -10.04
C ILE A 85 -5.56 17.32 -9.93
N GLY A 86 -5.97 16.74 -8.80
CA GLY A 86 -7.32 16.29 -8.54
C GLY A 86 -7.60 14.83 -8.93
N ASP A 87 -6.69 14.13 -9.62
CA ASP A 87 -6.89 12.72 -9.92
C ASP A 87 -6.88 11.89 -8.63
N LYS A 88 -7.83 10.96 -8.55
CA LYS A 88 -7.93 9.97 -7.49
C LYS A 88 -7.06 8.77 -7.84
N VAL A 89 -6.16 8.42 -6.94
CA VAL A 89 -5.13 7.40 -7.18
C VAL A 89 -4.91 6.52 -5.97
N ALA A 90 -4.34 5.32 -6.23
CA ALA A 90 -3.91 4.40 -5.19
C ALA A 90 -2.56 3.77 -5.50
N TYR A 91 -1.93 3.24 -4.47
CA TYR A 91 -0.69 2.47 -4.57
C TYR A 91 -0.60 1.43 -3.45
N GLY A 92 0.12 0.34 -3.69
CA GLY A 92 0.32 -0.76 -2.74
C GLY A 92 1.72 -1.35 -2.79
N ILE A 93 2.74 -0.58 -3.20
CA ILE A 93 4.14 -1.02 -3.31
C ILE A 93 5.11 0.06 -2.79
N PRO A 94 6.39 -0.27 -2.53
CA PRO A 94 7.39 0.72 -2.13
C PRO A 94 7.59 1.86 -3.16
N PRO A 95 8.04 3.04 -2.69
CA PRO A 95 8.69 3.32 -1.40
C PRO A 95 7.75 3.45 -0.21
N LEU A 96 8.29 3.29 1.02
CA LEU A 96 7.56 3.50 2.27
C LEU A 96 7.14 4.96 2.44
N GLY A 97 6.15 5.19 3.32
CA GLY A 97 5.76 6.55 3.71
C GLY A 97 4.26 6.84 3.68
N SER A 98 3.39 5.81 3.60
CA SER A 98 1.95 6.05 3.55
C SER A 98 1.37 6.60 4.86
N TYR A 99 2.04 6.40 6.01
CA TYR A 99 1.56 6.88 7.30
C TYR A 99 1.80 8.39 7.48
N SER A 100 1.30 9.19 6.55
CA SER A 100 1.42 10.65 6.50
C SER A 100 0.18 11.27 5.88
N GLU A 101 -0.06 12.56 6.14
CA GLU A 101 -1.16 13.30 5.48
C GLU A 101 -0.85 13.54 4.01
N PHE A 102 0.41 13.87 3.72
CA PHE A 102 0.92 14.10 2.37
C PHE A 102 2.24 13.37 2.15
N ARG A 103 2.47 12.96 0.93
CA ARG A 103 3.77 12.40 0.50
C ARG A 103 4.03 12.62 -0.97
N ASN A 104 5.30 12.65 -1.35
CA ASN A 104 5.70 12.48 -2.75
C ASN A 104 5.81 10.99 -3.07
N TYR A 105 5.39 10.63 -4.29
CA TYR A 105 5.40 9.24 -4.74
C TYR A 105 5.64 9.15 -6.25
N PRO A 106 6.42 8.15 -6.74
CA PRO A 106 6.65 7.94 -8.16
C PRO A 106 5.35 7.74 -8.93
N ALA A 107 5.13 8.55 -9.95
CA ALA A 107 3.90 8.52 -10.73
C ALA A 107 3.72 7.21 -11.51
N ASP A 108 4.80 6.57 -11.95
CA ASP A 108 4.79 5.30 -12.67
C ASP A 108 4.29 4.11 -11.85
N LYS A 109 4.19 4.27 -10.52
CA LYS A 109 3.70 3.25 -9.58
C LYS A 109 2.28 3.49 -9.10
N LEU A 110 1.63 4.53 -9.59
CA LEU A 110 0.26 4.87 -9.23
C LEU A 110 -0.75 4.17 -10.14
N LEU A 111 -1.89 3.86 -9.55
CA LEU A 111 -3.07 3.37 -10.23
C LEU A 111 -4.14 4.47 -10.21
N HIS A 112 -4.70 4.79 -11.37
CA HIS A 112 -5.92 5.58 -11.43
C HIS A 112 -7.07 4.83 -10.76
N LEU A 113 -7.84 5.52 -9.92
CA LEU A 113 -9.04 4.96 -9.32
C LEU A 113 -10.29 5.60 -9.90
N PRO A 114 -11.29 4.79 -10.28
CA PRO A 114 -12.64 5.29 -10.50
C PRO A 114 -13.16 6.06 -9.29
N VAL A 115 -13.85 7.17 -9.53
CA VAL A 115 -14.33 8.05 -8.45
C VAL A 115 -15.40 7.38 -7.59
N GLU A 116 -16.09 6.39 -8.13
CA GLU A 116 -17.17 5.63 -7.49
C GLU A 116 -16.68 4.66 -6.41
N LEU A 117 -15.40 4.26 -6.46
CA LEU A 117 -14.85 3.34 -5.46
C LEU A 117 -14.65 4.06 -4.13
N ASP A 118 -15.03 3.42 -3.04
CA ASP A 118 -14.76 3.93 -1.70
C ASP A 118 -13.27 3.82 -1.36
N ASP A 119 -12.69 4.90 -0.87
CA ASP A 119 -11.26 4.99 -0.59
C ASP A 119 -10.81 4.03 0.50
N LYS A 120 -11.67 3.80 1.51
CA LYS A 120 -11.35 2.90 2.63
C LYS A 120 -11.42 1.44 2.19
N GLU A 121 -12.40 1.10 1.34
CA GLU A 121 -12.49 -0.23 0.75
C GLU A 121 -11.24 -0.53 -0.07
N VAL A 122 -10.84 0.39 -0.97
CA VAL A 122 -9.63 0.21 -1.76
C VAL A 122 -8.39 0.08 -0.88
N ALA A 123 -8.19 0.97 0.09
CA ALA A 123 -7.04 0.92 1.00
C ALA A 123 -7.03 -0.35 1.87
N SER A 124 -8.17 -1.00 2.07
CA SER A 124 -8.25 -2.23 2.85
C SER A 124 -7.84 -3.49 2.10
N ILE A 125 -7.96 -3.48 0.75
CA ILE A 125 -7.82 -4.70 -0.06
C ILE A 125 -6.76 -4.63 -1.17
N LEU A 126 -6.30 -3.45 -1.58
CA LEU A 126 -5.47 -3.29 -2.79
C LEU A 126 -4.19 -4.14 -2.72
N MET A 127 -3.36 -3.94 -1.71
CA MET A 127 -2.11 -4.70 -1.57
C MET A 127 -2.36 -6.19 -1.40
N LYS A 128 -3.40 -6.55 -0.67
CA LYS A 128 -3.81 -7.95 -0.45
C LYS A 128 -4.30 -8.59 -1.74
N GLY A 129 -5.13 -7.88 -2.50
CA GLY A 129 -5.63 -8.31 -3.80
C GLY A 129 -4.53 -8.46 -4.84
N MET A 130 -3.62 -7.49 -4.94
CA MET A 130 -2.45 -7.57 -5.82
C MET A 130 -1.57 -8.78 -5.49
N THR A 131 -1.35 -9.04 -4.20
CA THR A 131 -0.55 -10.19 -3.76
C THR A 131 -1.26 -11.50 -4.02
N ALA A 132 -2.56 -11.60 -3.78
CA ALA A 132 -3.35 -12.78 -4.11
C ALA A 132 -3.31 -13.06 -5.62
N GLN A 133 -3.55 -12.05 -6.44
CA GLN A 133 -3.45 -12.16 -7.90
C GLN A 133 -2.07 -12.65 -8.36
N TYR A 134 -1.01 -12.08 -7.78
CA TYR A 134 0.36 -12.49 -8.09
C TYR A 134 0.61 -13.95 -7.75
N LEU A 135 0.21 -14.39 -6.55
CA LEU A 135 0.43 -15.76 -6.09
C LEU A 135 -0.36 -16.78 -6.90
N LEU A 136 -1.64 -16.50 -7.17
CA LEU A 136 -2.58 -17.46 -7.77
C LEU A 136 -2.51 -17.51 -9.30
N HIS A 137 -1.99 -16.45 -9.94
CA HIS A 137 -2.00 -16.38 -11.40
C HIS A 137 -0.61 -16.21 -12.03
N ARG A 138 0.37 -15.70 -11.29
CA ARG A 138 1.70 -15.43 -11.84
C ARG A 138 2.78 -16.32 -11.25
N THR A 139 2.77 -16.56 -9.94
CA THR A 139 3.72 -17.46 -9.29
C THR A 139 3.36 -18.92 -9.59
N TYR A 140 2.11 -19.28 -9.37
CA TYR A 140 1.55 -20.57 -9.75
C TYR A 140 0.15 -20.37 -10.31
N LYS A 141 -0.04 -20.78 -11.57
CA LYS A 141 -1.38 -20.75 -12.20
C LYS A 141 -2.23 -21.86 -11.64
N VAL A 142 -3.03 -21.56 -10.64
CA VAL A 142 -3.99 -22.51 -10.08
C VAL A 142 -5.00 -22.92 -11.14
N LYS A 143 -5.21 -24.24 -11.28
CA LYS A 143 -6.10 -24.84 -12.28
C LYS A 143 -7.29 -25.52 -11.60
N LYS A 144 -8.32 -25.78 -12.37
CA LYS A 144 -9.45 -26.60 -11.91
C LYS A 144 -8.93 -27.97 -11.44
N ASN A 145 -9.40 -28.41 -10.29
CA ASN A 145 -9.02 -29.66 -9.57
C ASN A 145 -7.64 -29.64 -8.89
N ASP A 146 -6.94 -28.52 -8.84
CA ASP A 146 -5.77 -28.42 -7.97
C ASP A 146 -6.21 -28.42 -6.50
N THR A 147 -5.42 -29.09 -5.66
CA THR A 147 -5.55 -29.01 -4.21
C THR A 147 -4.61 -27.92 -3.69
N VAL A 148 -5.17 -26.91 -3.04
CA VAL A 148 -4.41 -25.75 -2.56
C VAL A 148 -4.48 -25.67 -1.04
N LEU A 149 -3.33 -25.56 -0.36
CA LEU A 149 -3.24 -25.29 1.06
C LEU A 149 -3.04 -23.80 1.28
N ILE A 150 -3.95 -23.17 2.03
CA ILE A 150 -3.88 -21.75 2.38
C ILE A 150 -3.57 -21.61 3.87
N HIS A 151 -2.36 -21.11 4.20
CA HIS A 151 -2.00 -20.74 5.55
C HIS A 151 -2.69 -19.41 5.96
N ALA A 152 -3.12 -19.33 7.22
CA ALA A 152 -3.81 -18.14 7.75
C ALA A 152 -4.99 -17.69 6.87
N ALA A 153 -5.86 -18.63 6.48
CA ALA A 153 -6.99 -18.39 5.56
C ALA A 153 -7.95 -17.30 6.05
N ALA A 154 -8.10 -17.09 7.36
CA ALA A 154 -8.90 -16.01 7.94
C ALA A 154 -8.15 -14.66 8.03
N GLY A 155 -6.88 -14.60 7.65
CA GLY A 155 -6.11 -13.36 7.56
C GLY A 155 -6.44 -12.57 6.29
N GLY A 156 -5.98 -11.31 6.21
CA GLY A 156 -6.27 -10.43 5.07
C GLY A 156 -5.92 -11.03 3.71
N MET A 157 -4.73 -11.65 3.60
CA MET A 157 -4.32 -12.35 2.37
C MET A 157 -5.11 -13.64 2.14
N GLY A 158 -5.31 -14.42 3.19
CA GLY A 158 -5.99 -15.71 3.11
C GLY A 158 -7.44 -15.57 2.65
N SER A 159 -8.18 -14.63 3.22
CA SER A 159 -9.59 -14.39 2.86
C SER A 159 -9.75 -13.93 1.40
N VAL A 160 -8.90 -13.01 0.92
CA VAL A 160 -8.91 -12.59 -0.49
C VAL A 160 -8.56 -13.76 -1.41
N SER A 161 -7.50 -14.53 -1.09
CA SER A 161 -7.10 -15.68 -1.88
C SER A 161 -8.19 -16.75 -1.93
N TYR A 162 -8.82 -17.06 -0.81
CA TYR A 162 -9.92 -18.02 -0.73
C TYR A 162 -11.10 -17.59 -1.61
N THR A 163 -11.52 -16.33 -1.52
CA THR A 163 -12.60 -15.78 -2.34
C THR A 163 -12.30 -15.95 -3.84
N HIS A 164 -11.09 -15.60 -4.27
CA HIS A 164 -10.72 -15.69 -5.69
C HIS A 164 -10.51 -17.13 -6.20
N LEU A 165 -10.16 -18.07 -5.31
CA LEU A 165 -10.07 -19.49 -5.67
C LEU A 165 -11.44 -20.17 -5.74
N THR A 166 -12.39 -19.75 -4.93
CA THR A 166 -13.67 -20.47 -4.79
C THR A 166 -14.77 -19.94 -5.70
N LEU A 167 -14.80 -18.64 -5.96
CA LEU A 167 -15.84 -18.03 -6.83
C LEU A 167 -15.99 -18.66 -8.23
N PRO A 168 -14.92 -19.11 -8.92
CA PRO A 168 -15.05 -19.80 -10.21
C PRO A 168 -15.38 -21.29 -10.11
N THR A 169 -15.28 -21.92 -8.94
CA THR A 169 -15.24 -23.36 -8.79
C THR A 169 -16.39 -23.97 -7.98
N THR A 170 -17.08 -23.20 -7.16
CA THR A 170 -18.20 -23.70 -6.35
C THR A 170 -19.37 -22.74 -6.37
N PRO A 171 -20.46 -23.10 -7.06
CA PRO A 171 -21.70 -22.35 -6.99
C PRO A 171 -22.40 -22.46 -5.62
N TYR A 172 -21.90 -23.29 -4.71
CA TYR A 172 -22.49 -23.51 -3.39
C TYR A 172 -21.39 -23.87 -2.36
N VAL A 173 -21.23 -23.05 -1.36
CA VAL A 173 -20.76 -23.38 -0.04
C VAL A 173 -21.84 -23.02 0.93
#